data_8dbe23121a82bde7cb3b081561e7745a
#
_entry.id   8dbe23121a82bde7cb3b081561e7745a
#
_cell.length_a   1.000
_cell.length_b   1.000
_cell.length_c   1.000
_cell.angle_alpha   90.00
_cell.angle_beta   90.00
_cell.angle_gamma   90.00
#
_symmetry.space_group_name_H-M   'P 1'
#
loop_
_entity.id
_entity.type
_entity.pdbx_description
1 polymer ?
#
loop_
_entity_poly.entity_id
_entity_poly.type
_entity_poly.pdbx_seq_one_letter_code
_entity_poly.pdbx_strand_id
1 'polypeptide(L)'
;MPADLFNGDPEQMGIFLISRLPRLLAILCTAIGMSVAGLIMQQLCSNKFISPTTGATISSAQLGILLALLFMPASNLWSRTLFAFATAILGTWVFVWFIQRIRFKDLVMVPLVGIMFGNVIGGITSYLAYKYEMTQALSSWLVGHFSLV
;
A
#
# COMPACT_ATOMS: atom_id res chain seq x y z
N MET A 1 29.82 7.29 -11.58
CA MET A 1 29.81 8.61 -10.92
C MET A 1 28.98 9.60 -11.75
N PRO A 2 28.37 10.67 -11.21
CA PRO A 2 27.54 11.58 -12.00
C PRO A 2 28.28 12.28 -13.15
N ALA A 3 29.61 12.39 -13.07
CA ALA A 3 30.44 12.99 -14.12
C ALA A 3 30.49 12.15 -15.41
N ASP A 4 30.32 10.84 -15.33
CA ASP A 4 30.43 9.92 -16.46
C ASP A 4 29.16 9.93 -17.34
N LEU A 5 28.03 10.41 -16.79
CA LEU A 5 26.78 10.64 -17.51
C LEU A 5 26.90 11.80 -18.52
N PHE A 6 27.78 12.77 -18.26
CA PHE A 6 28.05 13.90 -19.17
C PHE A 6 29.02 13.56 -20.30
N ASN A 7 29.76 12.44 -20.19
CA ASN A 7 30.69 11.99 -21.22
C ASN A 7 30.05 11.13 -22.34
N GLY A 8 28.72 10.91 -22.30
CA GLY A 8 27.99 10.33 -23.42
C GLY A 8 28.23 8.85 -23.68
N ASP A 9 28.67 8.08 -22.68
CA ASP A 9 28.82 6.63 -22.81
C ASP A 9 27.46 5.97 -23.06
N PRO A 10 27.20 5.40 -24.24
CA PRO A 10 25.87 4.88 -24.60
C PRO A 10 25.40 3.74 -23.69
N GLU A 11 26.33 2.99 -23.09
CA GLU A 11 26.04 1.90 -22.18
C GLU A 11 25.53 2.41 -20.82
N GLN A 12 26.12 3.45 -20.27
CA GLN A 12 25.69 4.07 -19.02
C GLN A 12 24.38 4.84 -19.17
N MET A 13 24.15 5.46 -20.32
CA MET A 13 22.89 6.10 -20.64
C MET A 13 21.75 5.06 -20.72
N GLY A 14 22.01 3.89 -21.29
CA GLY A 14 21.06 2.78 -21.32
C GLY A 14 20.67 2.29 -19.91
N ILE A 15 21.63 2.08 -19.02
CA ILE A 15 21.40 1.68 -17.64
C ILE A 15 20.61 2.75 -16.87
N PHE A 16 20.90 4.02 -17.11
CA PHE A 16 20.18 5.13 -16.47
C PHE A 16 18.70 5.16 -16.90
N LEU A 17 18.43 5.05 -18.20
CA LEU A 17 17.07 5.10 -18.74
C LEU A 17 16.24 3.87 -18.36
N ILE A 18 16.85 2.67 -18.33
CA ILE A 18 16.13 1.42 -18.10
C ILE A 18 15.91 1.13 -16.60
N SER A 19 16.84 1.54 -15.75
CA SER A 19 16.78 1.15 -14.32
C SER A 19 16.57 2.34 -13.39
N ARG A 20 17.32 3.42 -13.53
CA ARG A 20 17.29 4.53 -12.57
C ARG A 20 16.13 5.48 -12.77
N LEU A 21 15.79 5.79 -14.02
CA LEU A 21 14.72 6.73 -14.34
C LEU A 21 13.33 6.19 -13.94
N PRO A 22 12.95 4.94 -14.27
CA PRO A 22 11.66 4.39 -13.84
C PRO A 22 11.53 4.34 -12.32
N ARG A 23 12.59 3.97 -11.61
CA ARG A 23 12.61 3.95 -10.14
C ARG A 23 12.39 5.34 -9.55
N LEU A 24 13.08 6.35 -10.07
CA LEU A 24 12.92 7.73 -9.62
C LEU A 24 11.50 8.24 -9.86
N LEU A 25 10.93 7.96 -11.04
CA LEU A 25 9.55 8.31 -11.35
C LEU A 25 8.56 7.60 -10.42
N ALA A 26 8.75 6.31 -10.14
CA ALA A 26 7.91 5.55 -9.23
C ALA A 26 7.94 6.13 -7.81
N ILE A 27 9.12 6.50 -7.30
CA ILE A 27 9.28 7.14 -6.00
C ILE A 27 8.56 8.49 -5.96
N LEU A 28 8.75 9.33 -6.98
CA LEU A 28 8.11 10.65 -7.05
C LEU A 28 6.58 10.53 -7.13
N CYS A 29 6.06 9.66 -7.98
CA CYS A 29 4.62 9.42 -8.10
C CYS A 29 4.02 8.91 -6.78
N THR A 30 4.71 7.98 -6.11
CA THR A 30 4.27 7.46 -4.81
C THR A 30 4.29 8.54 -3.74
N ALA A 31 5.35 9.34 -3.68
CA ALA A 31 5.47 10.44 -2.72
C ALA A 31 4.38 11.50 -2.91
N ILE A 32 4.12 11.91 -4.15
CA ILE A 32 3.06 12.86 -4.48
C ILE A 32 1.69 12.27 -4.12
N GLY A 33 1.41 11.04 -4.54
CA GLY A 33 0.14 10.37 -4.25
C GLY A 33 -0.13 10.24 -2.75
N MET A 34 0.85 9.80 -1.98
CA MET A 34 0.75 9.69 -0.52
C MET A 34 0.57 11.04 0.17
N SER A 35 1.26 12.09 -0.31
CA SER A 35 1.12 13.44 0.24
C SER A 35 -0.28 13.98 0.02
N VAL A 36 -0.83 13.85 -1.20
CA VAL A 36 -2.18 14.30 -1.53
C VAL A 36 -3.23 13.51 -0.73
N ALA A 37 -3.10 12.18 -0.66
CA ALA A 37 -3.99 11.33 0.11
C ALA A 37 -3.94 11.69 1.62
N GLY A 38 -2.75 11.98 2.15
CA GLY A 38 -2.57 12.44 3.52
C GLY A 38 -3.30 13.75 3.81
N LEU A 39 -3.14 14.74 2.94
CA LEU A 39 -3.82 16.03 3.06
C LEU A 39 -5.36 15.88 3.01
N ILE A 40 -5.87 15.05 2.09
CA ILE A 40 -7.30 14.77 2.00
C ILE A 40 -7.82 14.13 3.30
N MET A 41 -7.12 13.12 3.82
CA MET A 41 -7.52 12.47 5.07
C MET A 41 -7.47 13.41 6.27
N GLN A 42 -6.45 14.27 6.37
CA GLN A 42 -6.35 15.27 7.44
C GLN A 42 -7.48 16.28 7.39
N GLN A 43 -7.88 16.70 6.20
CA GLN A 43 -9.02 17.63 6.04
C GLN A 43 -10.35 16.96 6.35
N LEU A 44 -10.60 15.75 5.84
CA LEU A 44 -11.83 14.99 6.08
C LEU A 44 -12.06 14.70 7.57
N CYS A 45 -11.01 14.40 8.29
CA CYS A 45 -11.07 14.07 9.71
C CYS A 45 -10.82 15.29 10.62
N SER A 46 -10.54 16.48 10.04
CA SER A 46 -10.17 17.70 10.77
C SER A 46 -9.06 17.47 11.79
N ASN A 47 -8.12 16.55 11.49
CA ASN A 47 -7.06 16.14 12.39
C ASN A 47 -5.74 15.98 11.63
N LYS A 48 -4.75 16.82 11.98
CA LYS A 48 -3.44 16.86 11.33
C LYS A 48 -2.54 15.62 11.60
N PHE A 49 -2.90 14.80 12.57
CA PHE A 49 -2.13 13.60 12.95
C PHE A 49 -2.56 12.33 12.21
N ILE A 50 -3.56 12.42 11.34
CA ILE A 50 -4.06 11.26 10.61
C ILE A 50 -3.17 10.95 9.40
N SER A 51 -2.84 9.67 9.26
CA SER A 51 -2.15 9.11 8.10
C SER A 51 -3.15 8.75 6.98
N PRO A 52 -2.75 8.78 5.71
CA PRO A 52 -3.58 8.31 4.59
C PRO A 52 -3.95 6.82 4.73
N THR A 53 -3.21 6.08 5.56
CA THR A 53 -3.40 4.63 5.78
C THR A 53 -4.29 4.30 6.98
N THR A 54 -4.79 5.31 7.70
CA THR A 54 -5.59 5.13 8.92
C THR A 54 -6.94 4.42 8.67
N GLY A 55 -7.46 4.44 7.44
CA GLY A 55 -8.70 3.75 7.06
C GLY A 55 -8.57 2.24 6.82
N ALA A 56 -7.62 1.56 7.43
CA ALA A 56 -7.34 0.12 7.26
C ALA A 56 -6.96 -0.28 5.82
N THR A 57 -6.61 0.66 4.97
CA THR A 57 -6.32 0.44 3.55
C THR A 57 -5.15 -0.53 3.34
N ILE A 58 -4.06 -0.34 4.10
CA ILE A 58 -2.88 -1.22 4.02
C ILE A 58 -3.21 -2.63 4.49
N SER A 59 -3.87 -2.79 5.63
CA SER A 59 -4.23 -4.12 6.15
C SER A 59 -5.16 -4.87 5.20
N SER A 60 -6.08 -4.15 4.54
CA SER A 60 -6.96 -4.72 3.52
C SER A 60 -6.21 -5.11 2.25
N ALA A 61 -5.24 -4.29 1.81
CA ALA A 61 -4.36 -4.63 0.69
C ALA A 61 -3.49 -5.87 0.99
N GLN A 62 -2.95 -5.98 2.20
CA GLN A 62 -2.19 -7.14 2.66
C GLN A 62 -3.02 -8.42 2.63
N LEU A 63 -4.27 -8.34 3.12
CA LEU A 63 -5.21 -9.44 3.03
C LEU A 63 -5.45 -9.85 1.56
N GLY A 64 -5.60 -8.87 0.67
CA GLY A 64 -5.78 -9.10 -0.75
C GLY A 64 -4.59 -9.79 -1.41
N ILE A 65 -3.37 -9.37 -1.10
CA ILE A 65 -2.15 -10.02 -1.58
C ILE A 65 -2.10 -11.47 -1.09
N LEU A 66 -2.39 -11.70 0.19
CA LEU A 66 -2.41 -13.05 0.75
C LEU A 66 -3.45 -13.94 0.06
N LEU A 67 -4.67 -13.45 -0.14
CA LEU A 67 -5.70 -14.18 -0.85
C LEU A 67 -5.32 -14.47 -2.31
N ALA A 68 -4.69 -13.50 -3.00
CA ALA A 68 -4.18 -13.72 -4.35
C ALA A 68 -3.08 -14.80 -4.39
N LEU A 69 -2.19 -14.82 -3.40
CA LEU A 69 -1.14 -15.85 -3.28
C LEU A 69 -1.73 -17.25 -3.02
N LEU A 70 -2.80 -17.34 -2.22
CA LEU A 70 -3.46 -18.59 -1.87
C LEU A 70 -4.30 -19.15 -3.03
N PHE A 71 -5.12 -18.31 -3.66
CA PHE A 71 -6.07 -18.76 -4.68
C PHE A 71 -5.52 -18.73 -6.10
N MET A 72 -4.48 -17.93 -6.35
CA MET A 72 -3.89 -17.72 -7.67
C MET A 72 -2.35 -17.79 -7.61
N PRO A 73 -1.73 -18.90 -7.20
CA PRO A 73 -0.28 -18.99 -7.04
C PRO A 73 0.51 -18.76 -8.34
N ALA A 74 -0.06 -19.10 -9.50
CA ALA A 74 0.52 -18.90 -10.83
C ALA A 74 0.18 -17.53 -11.46
N SER A 75 -0.45 -16.61 -10.72
CA SER A 75 -0.88 -15.33 -11.30
C SER A 75 0.28 -14.37 -11.52
N ASN A 76 0.15 -13.55 -12.57
CA ASN A 76 1.10 -12.50 -12.90
C ASN A 76 1.10 -11.39 -11.82
N LEU A 77 2.20 -10.61 -11.77
CA LEU A 77 2.33 -9.44 -10.90
C LEU A 77 1.11 -8.50 -10.97
N TRP A 78 0.63 -8.23 -12.18
CA TRP A 78 -0.52 -7.36 -12.43
C TRP A 78 -1.82 -7.87 -11.78
N SER A 79 -2.08 -9.17 -11.85
CA SER A 79 -3.27 -9.78 -11.25
C SER A 79 -3.25 -9.65 -9.73
N ARG A 80 -2.10 -9.87 -9.10
CA ARG A 80 -1.92 -9.72 -7.65
C ARG A 80 -2.11 -8.28 -7.20
N THR A 81 -1.53 -7.33 -7.93
CA THR A 81 -1.67 -5.90 -7.65
C THR A 81 -3.13 -5.45 -7.80
N LEU A 82 -3.82 -5.90 -8.85
CA LEU A 82 -5.22 -5.58 -9.06
C LEU A 82 -6.11 -6.15 -7.94
N PHE A 83 -5.82 -7.37 -7.50
CA PHE A 83 -6.54 -8.01 -6.40
C PHE A 83 -6.31 -7.29 -5.07
N ALA A 84 -5.06 -6.90 -4.78
CA ALA A 84 -4.73 -6.08 -3.61
C ALA A 84 -5.43 -4.73 -3.63
N PHE A 85 -5.49 -4.08 -4.79
CA PHE A 85 -6.18 -2.81 -4.98
C PHE A 85 -7.69 -2.93 -4.77
N ALA A 86 -8.32 -3.95 -5.34
CA ALA A 86 -9.74 -4.23 -5.17
C ALA A 86 -10.11 -4.48 -3.70
N THR A 87 -9.32 -5.29 -2.99
CA THR A 87 -9.53 -5.57 -1.57
C THR A 87 -9.25 -4.35 -0.69
N ALA A 88 -8.28 -3.50 -1.04
CA ALA A 88 -8.04 -2.23 -0.36
C ALA A 88 -9.26 -1.30 -0.46
N ILE A 89 -9.85 -1.18 -1.66
CA ILE A 89 -11.07 -0.39 -1.88
C ILE A 89 -12.24 -0.97 -1.07
N LEU A 90 -12.46 -2.28 -1.15
CA LEU A 90 -13.53 -2.95 -0.40
C LEU A 90 -13.37 -2.77 1.11
N GLY A 91 -12.17 -2.96 1.65
CA GLY A 91 -11.90 -2.76 3.07
C GLY A 91 -12.12 -1.32 3.52
N THR A 92 -11.68 -0.36 2.70
CA THR A 92 -11.92 1.06 2.97
C THR A 92 -13.41 1.40 2.89
N TRP A 93 -14.13 0.83 1.93
CA TRP A 93 -15.57 1.03 1.80
C TRP A 93 -16.34 0.46 3.00
N VAL A 94 -16.01 -0.74 3.45
CA VAL A 94 -16.58 -1.35 4.67
C VAL A 94 -16.27 -0.49 5.90
N PHE A 95 -15.04 0.02 6.03
CA PHE A 95 -14.65 0.93 7.09
C PHE A 95 -15.50 2.21 7.09
N VAL A 96 -15.66 2.86 5.93
CA VAL A 96 -16.46 4.07 5.77
C VAL A 96 -17.94 3.80 6.11
N TRP A 97 -18.48 2.68 5.63
CA TRP A 97 -19.84 2.27 5.94
C TRP A 97 -20.02 2.04 7.46
N PHE A 98 -19.06 1.41 8.11
CA PHE A 98 -19.08 1.18 9.55
C PHE A 98 -19.03 2.50 10.33
N ILE A 99 -18.14 3.42 9.97
CA ILE A 99 -18.04 4.75 10.60
C ILE A 99 -19.33 5.55 10.46
N GLN A 100 -20.02 5.45 9.34
CA GLN A 100 -21.30 6.16 9.14
C GLN A 100 -22.42 5.67 10.06
N ARG A 101 -22.32 4.42 10.56
CA ARG A 101 -23.28 3.85 11.51
C ARG A 101 -23.03 4.28 12.96
N ILE A 102 -21.85 4.78 13.28
CA ILE A 102 -21.51 5.24 14.62
C ILE A 102 -22.12 6.63 14.85
N ARG A 103 -22.91 6.76 15.92
CA ARG A 103 -23.64 8.00 16.27
C ARG A 103 -22.72 9.14 16.78
N PHE A 104 -21.61 8.81 17.42
CA PHE A 104 -20.67 9.77 17.98
C PHE A 104 -19.48 9.93 17.03
N LYS A 105 -19.42 11.10 16.36
CA LYS A 105 -18.34 11.41 15.41
C LYS A 105 -17.38 12.44 16.01
N ASP A 106 -16.73 12.07 17.11
CA ASP A 106 -15.66 12.90 17.64
C ASP A 106 -14.42 12.81 16.73
N LEU A 107 -13.69 13.93 16.60
CA LEU A 107 -12.48 14.06 15.79
C LEU A 107 -11.42 12.98 16.04
N VAL A 108 -11.39 12.41 17.24
CA VAL A 108 -10.44 11.37 17.67
C VAL A 108 -10.98 9.96 17.40
N MET A 109 -12.31 9.80 17.36
CA MET A 109 -12.95 8.47 17.22
C MET A 109 -12.67 7.85 15.85
N VAL A 110 -12.72 8.62 14.78
CA VAL A 110 -12.53 8.12 13.41
C VAL A 110 -11.16 7.45 13.21
N PRO A 111 -10.02 8.10 13.57
CA PRO A 111 -8.71 7.47 13.48
C PRO A 111 -8.56 6.27 14.42
N LEU A 112 -9.11 6.34 15.63
CA LEU A 112 -9.03 5.22 16.59
C LEU A 112 -9.73 3.97 16.05
N VAL A 113 -10.96 4.12 15.56
CA VAL A 113 -11.71 3.01 14.93
C VAL A 113 -10.97 2.49 13.69
N GLY A 114 -10.35 3.37 12.90
CA GLY A 114 -9.54 2.98 11.74
C GLY A 114 -8.36 2.08 12.11
N ILE A 115 -7.63 2.44 13.16
CA ILE A 115 -6.51 1.63 13.68
C ILE A 115 -7.03 0.29 14.22
N MET A 116 -8.10 0.30 14.99
CA MET A 116 -8.70 -0.94 15.53
C MET A 116 -9.16 -1.87 14.40
N PHE A 117 -9.85 -1.33 13.41
CA PHE A 117 -10.32 -2.09 12.26
C PHE A 117 -9.15 -2.64 11.43
N GLY A 118 -8.10 -1.84 11.23
CA GLY A 118 -6.86 -2.28 10.58
C GLY A 118 -6.18 -3.41 11.34
N ASN A 119 -6.12 -3.34 12.67
CA ASN A 119 -5.54 -4.40 13.51
C ASN A 119 -6.34 -5.70 13.45
N VAL A 120 -7.66 -5.64 13.39
CA VAL A 120 -8.52 -6.84 13.22
C VAL A 120 -8.22 -7.51 11.88
N ILE A 121 -8.21 -6.76 10.77
CA ILE A 121 -7.88 -7.30 9.46
C ILE A 121 -6.43 -7.84 9.45
N GLY A 122 -5.49 -7.09 10.02
CA GLY A 122 -4.09 -7.51 10.14
C GLY A 122 -3.91 -8.80 10.93
N GLY A 123 -4.65 -8.96 12.03
CA GLY A 123 -4.67 -10.19 12.83
C GLY A 123 -5.18 -11.39 12.03
N ILE A 124 -6.29 -11.23 11.29
CA ILE A 124 -6.81 -12.26 10.39
C ILE A 124 -5.78 -12.61 9.30
N THR A 125 -5.17 -11.60 8.69
CA THR A 125 -4.14 -11.78 7.65
C THR A 125 -2.94 -12.55 8.20
N SER A 126 -2.44 -12.18 9.38
CA SER A 126 -1.30 -12.84 10.02
C SER A 126 -1.62 -14.29 10.39
N TYR A 127 -2.81 -14.55 10.92
CA TYR A 127 -3.26 -15.91 11.23
C TYR A 127 -3.31 -16.78 9.96
N LEU A 128 -3.91 -16.29 8.89
CA LEU A 128 -3.99 -17.02 7.62
C LEU A 128 -2.61 -17.24 7.01
N ALA A 129 -1.75 -16.20 7.02
CA ALA A 129 -0.38 -16.29 6.51
C ALA A 129 0.44 -17.35 7.28
N TYR A 130 0.28 -17.42 8.59
CA TYR A 130 0.92 -18.45 9.43
C TYR A 130 0.37 -19.84 9.13
N LYS A 131 -0.96 -19.99 9.08
CA LYS A 131 -1.63 -21.27 8.84
C LYS A 131 -1.25 -21.91 7.50
N TYR A 132 -1.03 -21.10 6.47
CA TYR A 132 -0.68 -21.56 5.11
C TYR A 132 0.80 -21.41 4.79
N GLU A 133 1.65 -21.13 5.80
CA GLU A 133 3.11 -20.95 5.64
C GLU A 133 3.52 -19.87 4.63
N MET A 134 2.66 -18.87 4.42
CA MET A 134 2.84 -17.79 3.45
C MET A 134 3.44 -16.50 4.07
N THR A 135 3.85 -16.56 5.34
CA THR A 135 4.36 -15.38 6.09
C THR A 135 5.55 -14.73 5.38
N GLN A 136 6.47 -15.54 4.86
CA GLN A 136 7.67 -15.05 4.20
C GLN A 136 7.37 -14.48 2.81
N ALA A 137 6.47 -15.12 2.06
CA ALA A 137 6.00 -14.61 0.78
C ALA A 137 5.26 -13.28 0.94
N LEU A 138 4.39 -13.16 1.95
CA LEU A 138 3.67 -11.93 2.26
C LEU A 138 4.65 -10.81 2.66
N SER A 139 5.61 -11.08 3.53
CA SER A 139 6.58 -10.08 3.98
C SER A 139 7.45 -9.56 2.83
N SER A 140 7.87 -10.41 1.90
CA SER A 140 8.64 -10.00 0.73
C SER A 140 7.87 -9.04 -0.18
N TRP A 141 6.54 -9.20 -0.28
CA TRP A 141 5.66 -8.29 -1.01
C TRP A 141 5.49 -6.94 -0.32
N LEU A 142 5.55 -6.91 1.02
CA LEU A 142 5.33 -5.70 1.80
C LEU A 142 6.56 -4.80 1.92
N VAL A 143 7.74 -5.32 1.69
CA VAL A 143 9.00 -4.55 1.77
C VAL A 143 9.10 -3.45 0.71
N GLY A 144 8.34 -3.56 -0.40
CA GLY A 144 8.23 -2.49 -1.39
C GLY A 144 9.56 -2.12 -2.04
N HIS A 145 10.26 -3.10 -2.58
CA HIS A 145 11.54 -2.87 -3.25
C HIS A 145 11.34 -2.17 -4.60
N PHE A 146 11.62 -0.88 -4.66
CA PHE A 146 11.72 -0.14 -5.93
C PHE A 146 12.90 -0.62 -6.81
N SER A 147 13.66 -1.62 -6.39
CA SER A 147 14.73 -2.21 -7.18
C SER A 147 14.24 -3.11 -8.31
N LEU A 148 12.95 -3.46 -8.32
CA LEU A 148 12.34 -4.33 -9.32
C LEU A 148 11.56 -3.56 -10.41
N VAL A 149 11.60 -2.23 -10.35
CA VAL A 149 10.98 -1.32 -11.32
C VAL A 149 12.00 -0.90 -12.37
#